data_16c866106eff6d47dc74ed4b5b71b772
#
_entry.id   16c866106eff6d47dc74ed4b5b71b772
#
_cell.length_a   1.000
_cell.length_b   1.000
_cell.length_c   1.000
_cell.angle_alpha   90.00
_cell.angle_beta   90.00
_cell.angle_gamma   90.00
#
_symmetry.space_group_name_H-M   'P 1'
#
loop_
_entity.id
_entity.type
_entity.pdbx_description
1 polymer ?
#
loop_
_entity_poly.entity_id
_entity_poly.type
_entity_poly.pdbx_seq_one_letter_code
_entity_poly.pdbx_strand_id
1 'polypeptide(L)'
;MENTTDEQTAETLLDPQAPSLSAKQVKQRNTQILNAAKEFAEAIAIDAFVARGDQVAKIFERLQNEADLNWQEHAQLSVGLCDIRTRDGLLRMLHDSPELRGQFQAHLIREVARSQHEFVAPLATVYAGIAWLEGQTEVTRLAIDH
;
A
#
# COMPACT_ATOMS: atom_id res chain seq x y z
N MET A 1 23.43 -12.05 6.12
CA MET A 1 22.62 -13.30 6.18
C MET A 1 21.15 -13.09 6.51
N GLU A 2 20.79 -11.96 7.07
CA GLU A 2 19.36 -11.60 7.30
C GLU A 2 18.60 -11.27 6.01
N ASN A 3 19.29 -10.89 4.94
CA ASN A 3 18.66 -10.44 3.68
C ASN A 3 17.97 -11.55 2.89
N THR A 4 18.38 -12.82 3.01
CA THR A 4 17.85 -13.90 2.16
C THR A 4 16.39 -14.25 2.51
N THR A 5 16.03 -14.20 3.80
CA THR A 5 14.66 -14.48 4.26
C THR A 5 13.72 -13.36 3.87
N ASP A 6 14.16 -12.10 3.98
CA ASP A 6 13.36 -10.94 3.62
C ASP A 6 13.14 -10.86 2.10
N GLU A 7 14.17 -11.21 1.31
CA GLU A 7 14.08 -11.27 -0.16
C GLU A 7 13.10 -12.36 -0.61
N GLN A 8 13.20 -13.57 -0.05
CA GLN A 8 12.28 -14.67 -0.36
C GLN A 8 10.84 -14.33 0.05
N THR A 9 10.66 -13.68 1.19
CA THR A 9 9.35 -13.23 1.65
C THR A 9 8.79 -12.17 0.73
N ALA A 10 9.59 -11.19 0.31
CA ALA A 10 9.19 -10.15 -0.62
C ALA A 10 8.81 -10.74 -1.99
N GLU A 11 9.62 -11.65 -2.54
CA GLU A 11 9.36 -12.31 -3.82
C GLU A 11 8.04 -13.08 -3.79
N THR A 12 7.79 -13.85 -2.73
CA THR A 12 6.56 -14.62 -2.56
C THR A 12 5.33 -13.74 -2.35
N LEU A 13 5.44 -12.70 -1.54
CA LEU A 13 4.31 -11.86 -1.15
C LEU A 13 3.99 -10.76 -2.17
N LEU A 14 4.93 -10.39 -3.04
CA LEU A 14 4.68 -9.53 -4.18
C LEU A 14 4.00 -10.27 -5.34
N ASP A 15 3.88 -11.61 -5.28
CA ASP A 15 3.09 -12.37 -6.23
C ASP A 15 1.58 -12.13 -5.96
N PRO A 16 0.84 -11.50 -6.89
CA PRO A 16 -0.57 -11.18 -6.70
C PRO A 16 -1.51 -12.40 -6.65
N GLN A 17 -1.00 -13.61 -6.89
CA GLN A 17 -1.78 -14.85 -6.85
C GLN A 17 -1.73 -15.55 -5.49
N ALA A 18 -0.88 -15.14 -4.57
CA ALA A 18 -0.76 -15.72 -3.25
C ALA A 18 -1.09 -14.68 -2.16
N PRO A 19 -1.95 -14.96 -1.17
CA PRO A 19 -2.89 -16.08 -1.05
C PRO A 19 -4.18 -15.86 -1.86
N SER A 20 -4.83 -16.95 -2.31
CA SER A 20 -6.08 -16.85 -3.06
C SER A 20 -7.23 -16.38 -2.15
N LEU A 21 -7.93 -15.35 -2.59
CA LEU A 21 -9.12 -14.84 -1.91
C LEU A 21 -10.35 -15.70 -2.25
N SER A 22 -11.28 -15.85 -1.30
CA SER A 22 -12.59 -16.44 -1.56
C SER A 22 -13.41 -15.54 -2.52
N ALA A 23 -14.41 -16.13 -3.18
CA ALA A 23 -15.33 -15.37 -4.05
C ALA A 23 -16.02 -14.21 -3.30
N LYS A 24 -16.37 -14.42 -2.03
CA LYS A 24 -16.96 -13.39 -1.16
C LYS A 24 -15.98 -12.24 -0.91
N GLN A 25 -14.72 -12.56 -0.63
CA GLN A 25 -13.67 -11.56 -0.39
C GLN A 25 -13.37 -10.75 -1.66
N VAL A 26 -13.31 -11.40 -2.83
CA VAL A 26 -13.15 -10.74 -4.13
C VAL A 26 -14.29 -9.75 -4.37
N LYS A 27 -15.54 -10.16 -4.12
CA LYS A 27 -16.71 -9.29 -4.27
C LYS A 27 -16.66 -8.08 -3.33
N GLN A 28 -16.30 -8.29 -2.07
CA GLN A 28 -16.14 -7.20 -1.09
C GLN A 28 -15.06 -6.22 -1.51
N ARG A 29 -13.90 -6.73 -1.91
CA ARG A 29 -12.79 -5.92 -2.43
C ARG A 29 -13.24 -5.06 -3.60
N ASN A 30 -13.87 -5.68 -4.61
CA ASN A 30 -14.28 -4.99 -5.83
C ASN A 30 -15.33 -3.91 -5.55
N THR A 31 -16.28 -4.18 -4.67
CA THR A 31 -17.27 -3.20 -4.24
C THR A 31 -16.62 -2.00 -3.56
N GLN A 32 -15.69 -2.23 -2.65
CA GLN A 32 -14.99 -1.16 -1.94
C GLN A 32 -14.08 -0.35 -2.86
N ILE A 33 -13.43 -0.98 -3.84
CA ILE A 33 -12.62 -0.30 -4.85
C ILE A 33 -13.49 0.67 -5.68
N LEU A 34 -14.67 0.22 -6.11
CA LEU A 34 -15.60 1.09 -6.84
C LEU A 34 -16.06 2.29 -6.00
N ASN A 35 -16.38 2.06 -4.74
CA ASN A 35 -16.78 3.13 -3.82
C ASN A 35 -15.63 4.12 -3.61
N ALA A 36 -14.44 3.64 -3.35
CA ALA A 36 -13.26 4.49 -3.17
C ALA A 36 -12.92 5.29 -4.44
N ALA A 37 -13.08 4.70 -5.63
CA ALA A 37 -12.86 5.39 -6.90
C ALA A 37 -13.88 6.52 -7.11
N LYS A 38 -15.14 6.32 -6.75
CA LYS A 38 -16.19 7.37 -6.80
C LYS A 38 -15.86 8.52 -5.83
N GLU A 39 -15.53 8.20 -4.59
CA GLU A 39 -15.12 9.19 -3.57
C GLU A 39 -13.91 9.99 -4.02
N PHE A 40 -12.95 9.32 -4.64
CA PHE A 40 -11.75 9.94 -5.19
C PHE A 40 -12.09 10.92 -6.33
N ALA A 41 -12.95 10.51 -7.27
CA ALA A 41 -13.38 11.35 -8.37
C ALA A 41 -14.14 12.60 -7.88
N GLU A 42 -15.02 12.46 -6.89
CA GLU A 42 -15.72 13.56 -6.25
C GLU A 42 -14.75 14.51 -5.52
N ALA A 43 -13.75 13.96 -4.82
CA ALA A 43 -12.73 14.73 -4.14
C ALA A 43 -11.85 15.55 -5.10
N ILE A 44 -11.52 15.01 -6.27
CA ILE A 44 -10.82 15.76 -7.34
C ILE A 44 -11.66 16.94 -7.81
N ALA A 45 -12.96 16.73 -8.04
CA ALA A 45 -13.87 17.77 -8.53
C ALA A 45 -14.01 18.96 -7.56
N ILE A 46 -13.81 18.72 -6.25
CA ILE A 46 -13.94 19.74 -5.19
C ILE A 46 -12.57 20.30 -4.76
N ASP A 47 -11.47 19.89 -5.42
CA ASP A 47 -10.10 20.23 -5.00
C ASP A 47 -9.79 19.78 -3.55
N ALA A 48 -10.33 18.63 -3.16
CA ALA A 48 -10.20 18.06 -1.82
C ALA A 48 -8.87 17.30 -1.63
N PHE A 49 -7.77 17.83 -2.15
CA PHE A 49 -6.43 17.26 -1.99
C PHE A 49 -6.07 17.02 -0.51
N VAL A 50 -6.44 17.96 0.35
CA VAL A 50 -6.24 17.86 1.80
C VAL A 50 -6.99 16.67 2.40
N ALA A 51 -8.23 16.43 1.98
CA ALA A 51 -9.05 15.32 2.47
C ALA A 51 -8.47 13.94 2.15
N ARG A 52 -7.77 13.80 1.02
CA ARG A 52 -7.10 12.55 0.66
C ARG A 52 -5.84 12.28 1.47
N GLY A 53 -5.07 13.32 1.74
CA GLY A 53 -3.94 13.25 2.66
C GLY A 53 -4.38 12.82 4.06
N ASP A 54 -5.52 13.34 4.53
CA ASP A 54 -6.11 12.98 5.82
C ASP A 54 -6.57 11.51 5.86
N GLN A 55 -7.13 10.97 4.77
CA GLN A 55 -7.50 9.56 4.70
C GLN A 55 -6.27 8.64 4.81
N VAL A 56 -5.22 8.93 4.07
CA VAL A 56 -3.97 8.17 4.14
C VAL A 56 -3.33 8.32 5.54
N ALA A 57 -3.35 9.49 6.13
CA ALA A 57 -2.86 9.72 7.49
C ALA A 57 -3.62 8.88 8.52
N LYS A 58 -4.94 8.79 8.43
CA LYS A 58 -5.76 7.94 9.31
C LYS A 58 -5.45 6.45 9.14
N ILE A 59 -5.25 6.00 7.92
CA ILE A 59 -4.82 4.63 7.64
C ILE A 59 -3.45 4.38 8.29
N PHE A 60 -2.53 5.32 8.14
CA PHE A 60 -1.22 5.26 8.75
C PHE A 60 -1.27 5.16 10.28
N GLU A 61 -2.07 5.99 10.94
CA GLU A 61 -2.29 5.94 12.38
C GLU A 61 -2.85 4.58 12.83
N ARG A 62 -3.77 4.02 12.04
CA ARG A 62 -4.33 2.70 12.35
C ARG A 62 -3.27 1.60 12.23
N LEU A 63 -2.41 1.66 11.23
CA LEU A 63 -1.33 0.70 11.04
C LEU A 63 -0.28 0.77 12.15
N GLN A 64 -0.07 1.95 12.77
CA GLN A 64 0.77 2.09 13.94
C GLN A 64 0.28 1.26 15.14
N ASN A 65 -1.02 1.00 15.23
CA ASN A 65 -1.63 0.19 16.26
C ASN A 65 -1.69 -1.32 15.90
N GLU A 66 -0.94 -1.75 14.88
CA GLU A 66 -0.85 -3.12 14.40
C GLU A 66 -2.18 -3.73 13.94
N ALA A 67 -3.18 -2.91 13.64
CA ALA A 67 -4.47 -3.37 13.17
C ALA A 67 -4.44 -3.67 11.66
N ASP A 68 -5.01 -4.81 11.26
CA ASP A 68 -5.20 -5.10 9.84
C ASP A 68 -6.22 -4.13 9.21
N LEU A 69 -5.97 -3.75 7.96
CA LEU A 69 -6.91 -2.93 7.21
C LEU A 69 -8.14 -3.74 6.80
N ASN A 70 -9.32 -3.16 7.00
CA ASN A 70 -10.54 -3.69 6.41
C ASN A 70 -10.59 -3.40 4.89
N TRP A 71 -11.59 -3.97 4.19
CA TRP A 71 -11.67 -3.79 2.74
C TRP A 71 -11.90 -2.34 2.29
N GLN A 72 -12.58 -1.53 3.10
CA GLN A 72 -12.76 -0.11 2.83
C GLN A 72 -11.42 0.64 2.91
N GLU A 73 -10.66 0.40 3.95
CA GLU A 73 -9.35 1.01 4.16
C GLU A 73 -8.32 0.53 3.12
N HIS A 74 -8.35 -0.77 2.78
CA HIS A 74 -7.56 -1.32 1.68
C HIS A 74 -7.86 -0.59 0.36
N ALA A 75 -9.14 -0.38 0.05
CA ALA A 75 -9.56 0.32 -1.16
C ALA A 75 -9.13 1.79 -1.14
N GLN A 76 -9.29 2.49 -0.03
CA GLN A 76 -8.87 3.88 0.12
C GLN A 76 -7.35 4.03 -0.04
N LEU A 77 -6.56 3.12 0.52
CA LEU A 77 -5.11 3.09 0.34
C LEU A 77 -4.74 2.81 -1.12
N SER A 78 -5.32 1.77 -1.72
CA SER A 78 -5.03 1.36 -3.09
C SER A 78 -5.33 2.45 -4.11
N VAL A 79 -6.51 3.05 -4.03
CA VAL A 79 -6.93 4.14 -4.92
C VAL A 79 -6.15 5.42 -4.62
N GLY A 80 -5.95 5.74 -3.35
CA GLY A 80 -5.21 6.94 -2.93
C GLY A 80 -3.76 6.95 -3.42
N LEU A 81 -3.09 5.81 -3.40
CA LEU A 81 -1.70 5.68 -3.87
C LEU A 81 -1.55 5.72 -5.39
N CYS A 82 -2.64 5.68 -6.16
CA CYS A 82 -2.60 5.99 -7.58
C CYS A 82 -2.33 7.48 -7.85
N ASP A 83 -2.62 8.35 -6.90
CA ASP A 83 -2.26 9.77 -6.98
C ASP A 83 -0.79 9.95 -6.55
N ILE A 84 0.03 10.45 -7.49
CA ILE A 84 1.46 10.66 -7.26
C ILE A 84 1.75 11.58 -6.07
N ARG A 85 0.91 12.60 -5.85
CA ARG A 85 1.11 13.57 -4.75
C ARG A 85 0.84 12.94 -3.39
N THR A 86 -0.19 12.10 -3.30
CA THR A 86 -0.49 11.33 -2.09
C THR A 86 0.62 10.34 -1.79
N ARG A 87 1.12 9.64 -2.81
CA ARG A 87 2.23 8.70 -2.69
C ARG A 87 3.52 9.39 -2.24
N ASP A 88 3.87 10.50 -2.86
CA ASP A 88 5.06 11.27 -2.51
C ASP A 88 4.96 11.85 -1.10
N GLY A 89 3.78 12.32 -0.70
CA GLY A 89 3.51 12.78 0.66
C GLY A 89 3.72 11.67 1.70
N LEU A 90 3.21 10.47 1.42
CA LEU A 90 3.41 9.30 2.28
C LEU A 90 4.89 8.92 2.39
N LEU A 91 5.62 8.88 1.27
CA LEU A 91 7.06 8.60 1.27
C LEU A 91 7.85 9.63 2.06
N ARG A 92 7.47 10.90 1.99
CA ARG A 92 8.07 11.96 2.80
C ARG A 92 7.82 11.74 4.30
N MET A 93 6.60 11.40 4.68
CA MET A 93 6.28 11.06 6.08
C MET A 93 7.13 9.88 6.58
N LEU A 94 7.27 8.86 5.77
CA LEU A 94 8.09 7.67 6.10
C LEU A 94 9.59 7.98 6.15
N HIS A 95 10.05 8.90 5.31
CA HIS A 95 11.42 9.42 5.37
C HIS A 95 11.69 10.10 6.73
N ASP A 96 10.75 10.90 7.20
CA ASP A 96 10.87 11.67 8.44
C ASP A 96 10.60 10.82 9.71
N SER A 97 10.08 9.61 9.54
CA SER A 97 9.70 8.70 10.65
C SER A 97 10.31 7.31 10.48
N PRO A 98 11.65 7.16 10.68
CA PRO A 98 12.33 5.89 10.46
C PRO A 98 11.77 4.72 11.28
N GLU A 99 11.26 5.00 12.49
CA GLU A 99 10.68 4.01 13.40
C GLU A 99 9.40 3.34 12.87
N LEU A 100 8.75 3.96 11.90
CA LEU A 100 7.49 3.48 11.35
C LEU A 100 7.67 2.69 10.04
N ARG A 101 8.85 2.78 9.40
CA ARG A 101 9.10 2.20 8.07
C ARG A 101 8.92 0.69 8.05
N GLY A 102 9.54 -0.01 9.00
CA GLY A 102 9.48 -1.48 9.05
C GLY A 102 8.06 -1.99 9.23
N GLN A 103 7.30 -1.38 10.14
CA GLN A 103 5.91 -1.72 10.40
C GLN A 103 5.03 -1.45 9.18
N PHE A 104 5.18 -0.30 8.55
CA PHE A 104 4.42 0.06 7.36
C PHE A 104 4.76 -0.85 6.17
N GLN A 105 6.04 -1.19 6.00
CA GLN A 105 6.50 -2.13 4.97
C GLN A 105 5.84 -3.51 5.13
N ALA A 106 5.77 -4.03 6.36
CA ALA A 106 5.11 -5.29 6.65
C ALA A 106 3.61 -5.27 6.34
N HIS A 107 2.94 -4.15 6.56
CA HIS A 107 1.53 -3.99 6.19
C HIS A 107 1.34 -3.88 4.67
N LEU A 108 2.17 -3.10 3.98
CA LEU A 108 2.08 -2.93 2.53
C LEU A 108 2.20 -4.25 1.77
N ILE A 109 3.08 -5.14 2.19
CA ILE A 109 3.24 -6.42 1.51
C ILE A 109 1.98 -7.29 1.62
N ARG A 110 1.27 -7.22 2.73
CA ARG A 110 -0.03 -7.88 2.89
C ARG A 110 -1.11 -7.25 2.00
N GLU A 111 -1.08 -5.93 1.84
CA GLU A 111 -2.00 -5.23 0.95
C GLU A 111 -1.74 -5.57 -0.52
N VAL A 112 -0.47 -5.70 -0.92
CA VAL A 112 -0.11 -6.18 -2.27
C VAL A 112 -0.66 -7.58 -2.52
N ALA A 113 -0.50 -8.50 -1.56
CA ALA A 113 -0.92 -9.89 -1.71
C ALA A 113 -2.43 -10.06 -1.96
N ARG A 114 -3.26 -9.14 -1.45
CA ARG A 114 -4.71 -9.19 -1.63
C ARG A 114 -5.27 -8.18 -2.64
N SER A 115 -4.40 -7.48 -3.37
CA SER A 115 -4.79 -6.46 -4.32
C SER A 115 -5.26 -7.02 -5.65
N GLN A 116 -6.07 -6.24 -6.37
CA GLN A 116 -6.25 -6.43 -7.79
C GLN A 116 -4.97 -6.07 -8.54
N HIS A 117 -4.76 -6.68 -9.69
CA HIS A 117 -3.54 -6.49 -10.48
C HIS A 117 -3.21 -5.02 -10.76
N GLU A 118 -4.22 -4.20 -11.05
CA GLU A 118 -4.07 -2.77 -11.36
C GLU A 118 -3.51 -1.95 -10.19
N PHE A 119 -3.69 -2.43 -8.96
CA PHE A 119 -3.27 -1.72 -7.75
C PHE A 119 -1.95 -2.25 -7.16
N VAL A 120 -1.38 -3.30 -7.73
CA VAL A 120 -0.10 -3.83 -7.26
C VAL A 120 1.01 -2.81 -7.44
N ALA A 121 1.11 -2.18 -8.60
CA ALA A 121 2.19 -1.24 -8.91
C ALA A 121 2.25 -0.03 -7.96
N PRO A 122 1.15 0.69 -7.65
CA PRO A 122 1.19 1.79 -6.68
C PRO A 122 1.64 1.36 -5.28
N LEU A 123 1.15 0.24 -4.79
CA LEU A 123 1.53 -0.31 -3.48
C LEU A 123 2.99 -0.78 -3.47
N ALA A 124 3.42 -1.48 -4.50
CA ALA A 124 4.80 -1.94 -4.66
C ALA A 124 5.78 -0.77 -4.79
N THR A 125 5.38 0.34 -5.39
CA THR A 125 6.20 1.56 -5.49
C THR A 125 6.51 2.13 -4.11
N VAL A 126 5.52 2.22 -3.23
CA VAL A 126 5.74 2.69 -1.85
C VAL A 126 6.59 1.70 -1.08
N TYR A 127 6.33 0.41 -1.22
CA TYR A 127 7.15 -0.65 -0.64
C TYR A 127 8.62 -0.53 -1.07
N ALA A 128 8.87 -0.35 -2.36
CA ALA A 128 10.20 -0.13 -2.91
C ALA A 128 10.87 1.13 -2.33
N GLY A 129 10.13 2.21 -2.18
CA GLY A 129 10.61 3.45 -1.57
C GLY A 129 11.07 3.24 -0.13
N ILE A 130 10.30 2.51 0.66
CA ILE A 130 10.67 2.16 2.04
C ILE A 130 11.92 1.27 2.06
N ALA A 131 11.95 0.23 1.22
CA ALA A 131 13.08 -0.67 1.10
C ALA A 131 14.35 0.08 0.74
N TRP A 132 14.25 1.04 -0.17
CA TRP A 132 15.37 1.91 -0.55
C TRP A 132 15.86 2.76 0.62
N LEU A 133 14.95 3.38 1.37
CA LEU A 133 15.26 4.17 2.57
C LEU A 133 15.94 3.34 3.66
N GLU A 134 15.62 2.05 3.74
CA GLU A 134 16.23 1.09 4.69
C GLU A 134 17.52 0.42 4.15
N GLY A 135 17.97 0.78 2.95
CA GLY A 135 19.15 0.19 2.33
C GLY A 135 18.96 -1.25 1.83
N GLN A 136 17.74 -1.70 1.65
CA GLN A 136 17.40 -3.05 1.17
C GLN A 136 17.43 -3.10 -0.36
N THR A 137 18.61 -3.09 -0.96
CA THR A 137 18.81 -2.91 -2.41
C THR A 137 18.11 -3.99 -3.25
N GLU A 138 18.23 -5.26 -2.90
CA GLU A 138 17.60 -6.36 -3.64
C GLU A 138 16.08 -6.35 -3.50
N VAL A 139 15.56 -6.07 -2.32
CA VAL A 139 14.12 -5.93 -2.08
C VAL A 139 13.56 -4.77 -2.92
N THR A 140 14.29 -3.66 -2.99
CA THR A 140 13.93 -2.50 -3.83
C THR A 140 13.84 -2.90 -5.30
N ARG A 141 14.84 -3.61 -5.81
CA ARG A 141 14.88 -4.09 -7.20
C ARG A 141 13.69 -5.01 -7.50
N LEU A 142 13.43 -5.99 -6.66
CA LEU A 142 12.30 -6.91 -6.82
C LEU A 142 10.95 -6.18 -6.84
N ALA A 143 10.77 -5.20 -5.99
CA ALA A 143 9.53 -4.44 -5.93
C ALA A 143 9.31 -3.53 -7.16
N ILE A 144 10.39 -2.98 -7.73
CA ILE A 144 10.31 -2.16 -8.95
C ILE A 144 9.98 -3.00 -10.18
N ASP A 145 10.46 -4.24 -10.23
CA ASP A 145 10.25 -5.15 -11.37
C ASP A 145 8.80 -5.71 -11.42
N HIS A 146 7.99 -5.47 -10.42
CA HIS A 146 6.57 -5.81 -10.37
C HIS A 146 5.67 -4.65 -10.81
#